data_505f0414ea1227aab430899c58a8ad1e
#
_entry.id   505f0414ea1227aab430899c58a8ad1e
#
_cell.length_a   1.000
_cell.length_b   1.000
_cell.length_c   1.000
_cell.angle_alpha   90.00
_cell.angle_beta   90.00
_cell.angle_gamma   90.00
#
_symmetry.space_group_name_H-M   'P 1'
#
loop_
_entity.id
_entity.type
_entity.pdbx_description
1 polymer ?
#
loop_
_entity_poly.entity_id
_entity_poly.type
_entity_poly.pdbx_seq_one_letter_code
_entity_poly.pdbx_strand_id
1 'polypeptide(L)'
;MENIVVGTHNGASVYLRDVAKVVDSVEERAQKTYSNGVQGAMIVVQKQSGANSVAISQKVIDMLPQLQKSLPSDVKLGIIVNTSDNILNTIDSLEETIMYAMLFVILVVFVFLGRWRATVIICITIPMSLVASFIYLGIIDGGSLNIISLSCLSIAIGNVVDDAIVVLENVTTHIERGSEPKQAAIHATNEVAISVIASTLTMICLLYTSDAADEEDSV
;
A
#
# COMPACT_ATOMS: atom_id res chain seq x y z
N MET A 1 -46.98 -10.15 -10.81
CA MET A 1 -46.37 -11.50 -10.91
C MET A 1 -47.38 -12.64 -10.69
N GLU A 2 -48.44 -12.45 -9.92
CA GLU A 2 -49.44 -13.51 -9.63
C GLU A 2 -50.11 -14.14 -10.86
N ASN A 3 -50.30 -13.39 -11.94
CA ASN A 3 -50.98 -13.83 -13.16
C ASN A 3 -50.04 -14.44 -14.25
N ILE A 4 -48.83 -14.83 -13.85
CA ILE A 4 -47.93 -15.55 -14.76
C ILE A 4 -48.43 -16.98 -14.94
N VAL A 5 -48.58 -17.42 -16.19
CA VAL A 5 -48.94 -18.80 -16.50
C VAL A 5 -47.69 -19.69 -16.33
N VAL A 6 -47.78 -20.65 -15.41
CA VAL A 6 -46.68 -21.56 -15.03
C VAL A 6 -46.78 -22.89 -15.82
N GLY A 7 -47.95 -23.20 -16.33
CA GLY A 7 -48.20 -24.43 -17.08
C GLY A 7 -49.66 -24.57 -17.49
N THR A 8 -49.96 -25.69 -18.17
CA THR A 8 -51.33 -26.07 -18.53
C THR A 8 -51.66 -27.44 -18.00
N HIS A 9 -52.80 -27.60 -17.33
CA HIS A 9 -53.31 -28.88 -16.85
C HIS A 9 -54.73 -29.12 -17.39
N ASN A 10 -54.90 -30.23 -18.09
CA ASN A 10 -56.19 -30.58 -18.77
C ASN A 10 -56.72 -29.47 -19.72
N GLY A 11 -55.83 -28.72 -20.40
CA GLY A 11 -56.24 -27.64 -21.29
C GLY A 11 -56.54 -26.29 -20.60
N ALA A 12 -56.48 -26.21 -19.30
CA ALA A 12 -56.66 -24.96 -18.53
C ALA A 12 -55.32 -24.39 -18.14
N SER A 13 -55.14 -23.06 -18.26
CA SER A 13 -53.90 -22.37 -17.82
C SER A 13 -53.85 -22.33 -16.29
N VAL A 14 -52.69 -22.78 -15.75
CA VAL A 14 -52.36 -22.71 -14.31
C VAL A 14 -51.53 -21.45 -14.09
N TYR A 15 -52.04 -20.57 -13.24
CA TYR A 15 -51.33 -19.33 -12.85
C TYR A 15 -50.43 -19.52 -11.65
N LEU A 16 -49.43 -18.66 -11.49
CA LEU A 16 -48.52 -18.70 -10.35
C LEU A 16 -49.25 -18.62 -9.01
N ARG A 17 -50.33 -17.81 -8.90
CA ARG A 17 -51.18 -17.70 -7.72
C ARG A 17 -51.87 -19.01 -7.33
N ASP A 18 -52.03 -19.94 -8.28
CA ASP A 18 -52.76 -21.20 -8.03
C ASP A 18 -51.84 -22.26 -7.39
N VAL A 19 -50.51 -22.10 -7.54
CA VAL A 19 -49.49 -23.05 -7.06
C VAL A 19 -48.54 -22.47 -6.01
N ALA A 20 -48.45 -21.13 -5.91
CA ALA A 20 -47.57 -20.45 -4.97
C ALA A 20 -48.15 -19.15 -4.46
N LYS A 21 -47.82 -18.77 -3.23
CA LYS A 21 -48.13 -17.46 -2.67
C LYS A 21 -47.05 -16.47 -3.03
N VAL A 22 -47.39 -15.46 -3.83
CA VAL A 22 -46.46 -14.36 -4.17
C VAL A 22 -46.53 -13.34 -3.06
N VAL A 23 -45.39 -13.09 -2.44
CA VAL A 23 -45.25 -12.10 -1.34
C VAL A 23 -44.24 -11.08 -1.78
N ASP A 24 -44.60 -9.80 -1.72
CA ASP A 24 -43.62 -8.72 -1.88
C ASP A 24 -42.84 -8.58 -0.57
N SER A 25 -41.62 -9.03 -0.57
CA SER A 25 -40.78 -9.08 0.63
C SER A 25 -39.33 -8.84 0.24
N VAL A 26 -38.50 -8.56 1.21
CA VAL A 26 -37.04 -8.50 1.06
C VAL A 26 -36.47 -9.90 1.26
N GLU A 27 -35.38 -10.19 0.57
CA GLU A 27 -34.57 -11.40 0.76
C GLU A 27 -34.17 -11.55 2.25
N GLU A 28 -34.07 -12.80 2.72
CA GLU A 28 -33.63 -13.05 4.09
C GLU A 28 -32.36 -12.28 4.41
N ARG A 29 -32.42 -11.46 5.46
CA ARG A 29 -31.30 -10.62 5.86
C ARG A 29 -30.21 -11.49 6.46
N ALA A 30 -29.19 -11.78 5.70
CA ALA A 30 -28.02 -12.52 6.19
C ALA A 30 -27.21 -11.74 7.25
N GLN A 31 -27.26 -10.38 7.20
CA GLN A 31 -26.54 -9.53 8.12
C GLN A 31 -27.40 -8.34 8.57
N LYS A 32 -27.30 -8.00 9.86
CA LYS A 32 -27.90 -6.79 10.43
C LYS A 32 -26.77 -5.85 10.87
N THR A 33 -26.78 -4.63 10.36
CA THR A 33 -25.80 -3.61 10.71
C THR A 33 -26.40 -2.63 11.71
N TYR A 34 -25.66 -2.34 12.77
CA TYR A 34 -26.02 -1.34 13.77
C TYR A 34 -24.88 -0.31 13.89
N SER A 35 -25.23 0.96 13.91
CA SER A 35 -24.34 2.07 14.20
C SER A 35 -24.83 2.78 15.46
N ASN A 36 -24.04 2.81 16.52
CA ASN A 36 -24.40 3.39 17.82
C ASN A 36 -25.76 2.91 18.36
N GLY A 37 -26.08 1.61 18.18
CA GLY A 37 -27.34 1.01 18.62
C GLY A 37 -28.52 1.24 17.68
N VAL A 38 -28.39 2.02 16.64
CA VAL A 38 -29.43 2.24 15.63
C VAL A 38 -29.21 1.31 14.44
N GLN A 39 -30.27 0.65 14.01
CA GLN A 39 -30.20 -0.20 12.82
C GLN A 39 -30.02 0.65 11.57
N GLY A 40 -29.05 0.25 10.72
CA GLY A 40 -28.73 0.93 9.49
C GLY A 40 -28.40 -0.04 8.36
N ALA A 41 -28.05 0.53 7.21
CA ALA A 41 -27.50 -0.21 6.07
C ALA A 41 -26.03 0.19 5.86
N MET A 42 -25.15 -0.78 5.62
CA MET A 42 -23.77 -0.55 5.27
C MET A 42 -23.60 -0.66 3.75
N ILE A 43 -23.05 0.37 3.14
CA ILE A 43 -22.70 0.38 1.72
C ILE A 43 -21.18 0.23 1.64
N VAL A 44 -20.73 -0.80 0.94
CA VAL A 44 -19.28 -1.03 0.69
C VAL A 44 -18.96 -0.64 -0.73
N VAL A 45 -18.09 0.33 -0.90
CA VAL A 45 -17.57 0.75 -2.21
C VAL A 45 -16.25 0.04 -2.44
N GLN A 46 -16.19 -0.83 -3.43
CA GLN A 46 -14.99 -1.57 -3.81
C GLN A 46 -14.40 -0.99 -5.11
N LYS A 47 -13.08 -0.81 -5.13
CA LYS A 47 -12.37 -0.40 -6.33
C LYS A 47 -12.16 -1.60 -7.27
N GLN A 48 -12.11 -1.35 -8.56
CA GLN A 48 -11.60 -2.32 -9.53
C GLN A 48 -10.07 -2.46 -9.40
N SER A 49 -9.56 -3.62 -9.77
CA SER A 49 -8.11 -3.85 -9.82
C SER A 49 -7.42 -2.79 -10.68
N GLY A 50 -6.28 -2.27 -10.23
CA GLY A 50 -5.53 -1.21 -10.91
C GLY A 50 -6.07 0.22 -10.74
N ALA A 51 -7.23 0.42 -10.09
CA ALA A 51 -7.78 1.75 -9.89
C ALA A 51 -7.16 2.45 -8.66
N ASN A 52 -7.05 3.78 -8.73
CA ASN A 52 -6.51 4.60 -7.63
C ASN A 52 -7.53 4.73 -6.49
N SER A 53 -7.23 4.09 -5.35
CA SER A 53 -8.10 4.08 -4.16
C SER A 53 -8.36 5.47 -3.60
N VAL A 54 -7.32 6.31 -3.50
CA VAL A 54 -7.42 7.66 -2.92
C VAL A 54 -8.32 8.55 -3.78
N ALA A 55 -8.13 8.52 -5.10
CA ALA A 55 -8.95 9.32 -6.01
C ALA A 55 -10.43 8.88 -6.02
N ILE A 56 -10.71 7.58 -5.90
CA ILE A 56 -12.08 7.07 -5.81
C ILE A 56 -12.71 7.47 -4.49
N SER A 57 -12.00 7.28 -3.38
CA SER A 57 -12.49 7.67 -2.05
C SER A 57 -12.83 9.15 -2.00
N GLN A 58 -11.96 10.02 -2.50
CA GLN A 58 -12.20 11.46 -2.54
C GLN A 58 -13.46 11.80 -3.34
N LYS A 59 -13.64 11.19 -4.52
CA LYS A 59 -14.87 11.38 -5.31
C LYS A 59 -16.13 10.95 -4.57
N VAL A 60 -16.08 9.83 -3.85
CA VAL A 60 -17.21 9.35 -3.05
C VAL A 60 -17.51 10.34 -1.92
N ILE A 61 -16.49 10.82 -1.21
CA ILE A 61 -16.65 11.81 -0.13
C ILE A 61 -17.26 13.11 -0.66
N ASP A 62 -16.80 13.58 -1.80
CA ASP A 62 -17.31 14.81 -2.44
C ASP A 62 -18.78 14.67 -2.91
N MET A 63 -19.22 13.43 -3.20
CA MET A 63 -20.61 13.13 -3.56
C MET A 63 -21.54 12.99 -2.35
N LEU A 64 -21.04 12.69 -1.14
CA LEU A 64 -21.88 12.47 0.05
C LEU A 64 -22.83 13.62 0.36
N PRO A 65 -22.44 14.91 0.29
CA PRO A 65 -23.36 16.02 0.55
C PRO A 65 -24.53 16.12 -0.45
N GLN A 66 -24.28 15.71 -1.71
CA GLN A 66 -25.33 15.68 -2.74
C GLN A 66 -26.27 14.51 -2.52
N LEU A 67 -25.74 13.33 -2.18
CA LEU A 67 -26.52 12.15 -1.84
C LEU A 67 -27.36 12.39 -0.59
N GLN A 68 -26.83 13.02 0.45
CA GLN A 68 -27.55 13.36 1.66
C GLN A 68 -28.77 14.25 1.38
N LYS A 69 -28.67 15.16 0.43
CA LYS A 69 -29.80 16.03 0.03
C LYS A 69 -30.90 15.28 -0.73
N SER A 70 -30.57 14.18 -1.39
CA SER A 70 -31.54 13.37 -2.13
C SER A 70 -32.25 12.33 -1.27
N LEU A 71 -31.78 12.12 -0.05
CA LEU A 71 -32.35 11.16 0.90
C LEU A 71 -33.40 11.82 1.80
N PRO A 72 -34.37 11.04 2.34
CA PRO A 72 -35.28 11.52 3.38
C PRO A 72 -34.51 12.07 4.59
N SER A 73 -35.12 13.02 5.30
CA SER A 73 -34.49 13.74 6.43
C SER A 73 -34.16 12.86 7.65
N ASP A 74 -34.77 11.69 7.75
CA ASP A 74 -34.52 10.68 8.78
C ASP A 74 -33.31 9.77 8.47
N VAL A 75 -32.81 9.79 7.24
CA VAL A 75 -31.64 9.00 6.83
C VAL A 75 -30.38 9.88 6.88
N LYS A 76 -29.39 9.43 7.65
CA LYS A 76 -28.07 10.08 7.74
C LYS A 76 -27.01 9.18 7.14
N LEU A 77 -26.19 9.76 6.24
CA LEU A 77 -25.00 9.11 5.71
C LEU A 77 -23.79 9.43 6.59
N GLY A 78 -22.99 8.43 6.86
CA GLY A 78 -21.73 8.58 7.59
C GLY A 78 -20.67 7.63 7.05
N ILE A 79 -19.41 8.04 7.10
CA ILE A 79 -18.28 7.19 6.75
C ILE A 79 -17.92 6.38 7.99
N ILE A 80 -17.91 5.04 7.87
CA ILE A 80 -17.51 4.14 8.94
C ILE A 80 -16.01 3.87 8.85
N VAL A 81 -15.52 3.50 7.67
CA VAL A 81 -14.12 3.21 7.41
C VAL A 81 -13.74 3.82 6.06
N ASN A 82 -12.62 4.51 6.03
CA ASN A 82 -11.99 4.98 4.81
C ASN A 82 -10.57 4.41 4.71
N THR A 83 -10.40 3.38 3.90
CA THR A 83 -9.09 2.74 3.71
C THR A 83 -8.05 3.70 3.10
N SER A 84 -8.51 4.75 2.39
CA SER A 84 -7.60 5.73 1.78
C SER A 84 -6.91 6.62 2.81
N ASP A 85 -7.52 6.83 3.98
CA ASP A 85 -6.88 7.57 5.07
C ASP A 85 -5.66 6.83 5.60
N ASN A 86 -5.72 5.49 5.64
CA ASN A 86 -4.56 4.67 6.02
C ASN A 86 -3.42 4.82 5.00
N ILE A 87 -3.72 4.89 3.71
CA ILE A 87 -2.72 5.11 2.65
C ILE A 87 -2.07 6.49 2.83
N LEU A 88 -2.86 7.54 3.02
CA LEU A 88 -2.35 8.89 3.24
C LEU A 88 -1.49 8.98 4.50
N ASN A 89 -1.97 8.45 5.62
CA ASN A 89 -1.21 8.40 6.86
C ASN A 89 0.10 7.62 6.72
N THR A 90 0.11 6.56 5.90
CA THR A 90 1.34 5.80 5.62
C THR A 90 2.31 6.62 4.79
N ILE A 91 1.83 7.40 3.82
CA ILE A 91 2.68 8.31 3.01
C ILE A 91 3.30 9.39 3.92
N ASP A 92 2.51 10.02 4.78
CA ASP A 92 2.98 11.02 5.72
C ASP A 92 4.03 10.43 6.69
N SER A 93 3.77 9.22 7.19
CA SER A 93 4.72 8.49 8.05
C SER A 93 6.01 8.11 7.33
N LEU A 94 5.94 7.81 6.02
CA LEU A 94 7.12 7.57 5.20
C LEU A 94 7.95 8.84 5.02
N GLU A 95 7.31 9.99 4.75
CA GLU A 95 7.99 11.27 4.63
C GLU A 95 8.74 11.60 5.94
N GLU A 96 8.06 11.48 7.08
CA GLU A 96 8.65 11.69 8.41
C GLU A 96 9.82 10.72 8.68
N THR A 97 9.65 9.44 8.36
CA THR A 97 10.69 8.41 8.51
C THR A 97 11.92 8.72 7.67
N ILE A 98 11.73 9.13 6.41
CA ILE A 98 12.82 9.52 5.50
C ILE A 98 13.58 10.73 6.06
N MET A 99 12.87 11.72 6.56
CA MET A 99 13.48 12.92 7.16
C MET A 99 14.31 12.57 8.39
N TYR A 100 13.77 11.77 9.32
CA TYR A 100 14.51 11.32 10.49
C TYR A 100 15.68 10.41 10.15
N ALA A 101 15.50 9.46 9.22
CA ALA A 101 16.58 8.61 8.76
C ALA A 101 17.72 9.43 8.13
N MET A 102 17.39 10.40 7.30
CA MET A 102 18.38 11.29 6.67
C MET A 102 19.13 12.11 7.73
N LEU A 103 18.42 12.71 8.70
CA LEU A 103 19.04 13.46 9.78
C LEU A 103 19.99 12.58 10.62
N PHE A 104 19.55 11.37 10.97
CA PHE A 104 20.32 10.43 11.77
C PHE A 104 21.57 9.95 11.00
N VAL A 105 21.43 9.63 9.72
CA VAL A 105 22.54 9.23 8.84
C VAL A 105 23.56 10.36 8.71
N ILE A 106 23.11 11.60 8.50
CA ILE A 106 24.00 12.78 8.46
C ILE A 106 24.82 12.86 9.75
N LEU A 107 24.16 12.71 10.89
CA LEU A 107 24.82 12.79 12.19
C LEU A 107 25.85 11.66 12.37
N VAL A 108 25.46 10.41 12.09
CA VAL A 108 26.32 9.24 12.24
C VAL A 108 27.52 9.32 11.28
N VAL A 109 27.29 9.57 10.01
CA VAL A 109 28.36 9.66 9.01
C VAL A 109 29.31 10.82 9.31
N PHE A 110 28.77 11.96 9.77
CA PHE A 110 29.59 13.10 10.15
C PHE A 110 30.47 12.79 11.37
N VAL A 111 29.92 12.10 12.37
CA VAL A 111 30.69 11.73 13.59
C VAL A 111 31.74 10.67 13.29
N PHE A 112 31.42 9.64 12.49
CA PHE A 112 32.34 8.53 12.27
C PHE A 112 33.34 8.77 11.14
N LEU A 113 32.91 9.34 10.00
CA LEU A 113 33.80 9.57 8.86
C LEU A 113 34.46 10.96 8.89
N GLY A 114 33.89 11.94 9.59
CA GLY A 114 34.46 13.30 9.67
C GLY A 114 34.55 14.03 8.30
N ARG A 115 33.92 13.51 7.26
CA ARG A 115 34.05 13.98 5.87
C ARG A 115 32.70 14.39 5.30
N TRP A 116 32.46 15.66 5.19
CA TRP A 116 31.20 16.21 4.70
C TRP A 116 30.84 15.75 3.26
N ARG A 117 31.83 15.46 2.42
CA ARG A 117 31.63 14.95 1.04
C ARG A 117 30.98 13.58 1.04
N ALA A 118 31.37 12.69 1.95
CA ALA A 118 30.78 11.37 2.13
C ALA A 118 29.31 11.47 2.54
N THR A 119 29.02 12.36 3.47
CA THR A 119 27.66 12.62 3.95
C THR A 119 26.75 13.10 2.82
N VAL A 120 27.22 14.03 1.98
CA VAL A 120 26.45 14.53 0.82
C VAL A 120 26.13 13.40 -0.18
N ILE A 121 27.08 12.50 -0.43
CA ILE A 121 26.85 11.37 -1.34
C ILE A 121 25.70 10.49 -0.82
N ILE A 122 25.72 10.12 0.46
CA ILE A 122 24.64 9.31 1.05
C ILE A 122 23.30 10.05 1.01
N CYS A 123 23.28 11.35 1.36
CA CYS A 123 22.07 12.16 1.30
C CYS A 123 21.43 12.24 -0.08
N ILE A 124 22.23 12.14 -1.15
CA ILE A 124 21.73 12.11 -2.53
C ILE A 124 21.30 10.69 -2.92
N THR A 125 21.98 9.66 -2.44
CA THR A 125 21.70 8.26 -2.77
C THR A 125 20.30 7.84 -2.30
N ILE A 126 19.87 8.26 -1.10
CA ILE A 126 18.56 7.91 -0.54
C ILE A 126 17.42 8.39 -1.45
N PRO A 127 17.26 9.69 -1.76
CA PRO A 127 16.16 10.14 -2.60
C PRO A 127 16.27 9.62 -4.05
N MET A 128 17.47 9.44 -4.58
CA MET A 128 17.65 8.83 -5.90
C MET A 128 17.15 7.39 -5.96
N SER A 129 17.44 6.61 -4.93
CA SER A 129 16.94 5.22 -4.80
C SER A 129 15.43 5.15 -4.69
N LEU A 130 14.83 6.06 -3.91
CA LEU A 130 13.37 6.18 -3.78
C LEU A 130 12.71 6.53 -5.10
N VAL A 131 13.22 7.54 -5.81
CA VAL A 131 12.70 7.93 -7.12
C VAL A 131 12.79 6.76 -8.11
N ALA A 132 13.92 6.04 -8.13
CA ALA A 132 14.07 4.86 -8.98
C ALA A 132 13.04 3.77 -8.64
N SER A 133 12.78 3.52 -7.35
CA SER A 133 11.77 2.57 -6.90
C SER A 133 10.34 2.98 -7.30
N PHE A 134 10.00 4.25 -7.17
CA PHE A 134 8.69 4.76 -7.61
C PHE A 134 8.51 4.68 -9.13
N ILE A 135 9.55 4.97 -9.91
CA ILE A 135 9.52 4.81 -11.37
C ILE A 135 9.28 3.35 -11.73
N TYR A 136 9.99 2.43 -11.08
CA TYR A 136 9.83 0.98 -11.30
C TYR A 136 8.41 0.51 -10.98
N LEU A 137 7.86 0.87 -9.82
CA LEU A 137 6.48 0.56 -9.43
C LEU A 137 5.46 1.16 -10.41
N GLY A 138 5.69 2.40 -10.87
CA GLY A 138 4.80 3.05 -11.83
C GLY A 138 4.76 2.36 -13.20
N ILE A 139 5.87 1.72 -13.62
CA ILE A 139 5.93 1.01 -14.90
C ILE A 139 5.29 -0.38 -14.80
N ILE A 140 5.51 -1.12 -13.72
CA ILE A 140 5.08 -2.52 -13.58
C ILE A 140 3.64 -2.62 -13.09
N ASP A 141 3.28 -1.90 -12.04
CA ASP A 141 1.96 -2.01 -11.40
C ASP A 141 0.91 -1.01 -11.94
N GLY A 142 1.22 -0.30 -13.03
CA GLY A 142 0.31 0.71 -13.56
C GLY A 142 0.09 1.89 -12.61
N GLY A 143 1.01 2.13 -11.67
CA GLY A 143 1.02 3.29 -10.77
C GLY A 143 0.09 3.17 -9.56
N SER A 144 -0.39 1.99 -9.20
CA SER A 144 -1.19 1.83 -7.98
C SER A 144 -0.30 1.61 -6.75
N LEU A 145 -0.17 2.65 -5.93
CA LEU A 145 0.43 2.53 -4.61
C LEU A 145 -0.59 1.91 -3.65
N ASN A 146 -0.18 0.88 -2.93
CA ASN A 146 -0.95 0.26 -1.87
C ASN A 146 -0.15 0.26 -0.54
N ILE A 147 -0.80 -0.07 0.56
CA ILE A 147 -0.17 -0.06 1.90
C ILE A 147 1.01 -1.03 1.95
N ILE A 148 0.90 -2.18 1.29
CA ILE A 148 1.95 -3.21 1.28
C ILE A 148 3.20 -2.71 0.56
N SER A 149 3.06 -2.15 -0.66
CA SER A 149 4.20 -1.61 -1.41
C SER A 149 4.89 -0.44 -0.69
N LEU A 150 4.11 0.42 0.00
CA LEU A 150 4.66 1.51 0.82
C LEU A 150 5.40 0.99 2.05
N SER A 151 4.88 -0.04 2.72
CA SER A 151 5.54 -0.68 3.86
C SER A 151 6.84 -1.35 3.45
N CYS A 152 6.86 -2.10 2.35
CA CYS A 152 8.07 -2.69 1.79
C CYS A 152 9.11 -1.62 1.43
N LEU A 153 8.68 -0.49 0.87
CA LEU A 153 9.56 0.63 0.55
C LEU A 153 10.20 1.22 1.81
N SER A 154 9.43 1.37 2.89
CA SER A 154 9.94 1.85 4.18
C SER A 154 11.08 0.97 4.72
N ILE A 155 10.91 -0.35 4.66
CA ILE A 155 11.94 -1.32 5.08
C ILE A 155 13.16 -1.25 4.14
N ALA A 156 12.94 -1.16 2.84
CA ALA A 156 14.00 -1.10 1.83
C ALA A 156 14.89 0.15 1.98
N ILE A 157 14.35 1.29 2.43
CA ILE A 157 15.13 2.51 2.68
C ILE A 157 16.24 2.26 3.69
N GLY A 158 15.96 1.59 4.80
CA GLY A 158 16.95 1.25 5.81
C GLY A 158 18.09 0.43 5.21
N ASN A 159 17.78 -0.59 4.45
CA ASN A 159 18.76 -1.45 3.79
C ASN A 159 19.65 -0.70 2.80
N VAL A 160 19.07 0.17 1.98
CA VAL A 160 19.81 1.01 1.02
C VAL A 160 20.81 1.93 1.73
N VAL A 161 20.40 2.47 2.86
CA VAL A 161 21.28 3.34 3.68
C VAL A 161 22.46 2.54 4.23
N ASP A 162 22.21 1.37 4.79
CA ASP A 162 23.24 0.50 5.38
C ASP A 162 24.25 0.05 4.31
N ASP A 163 23.77 -0.40 3.16
CA ASP A 163 24.60 -0.80 2.03
C ASP A 163 25.45 0.38 1.50
N ALA A 164 24.87 1.57 1.41
CA ALA A 164 25.57 2.77 0.99
C ALA A 164 26.67 3.17 1.98
N ILE A 165 26.44 3.03 3.29
CA ILE A 165 27.44 3.30 4.34
C ILE A 165 28.61 2.34 4.21
N VAL A 166 28.35 1.02 4.07
CA VAL A 166 29.39 -0.01 3.94
C VAL A 166 30.28 0.26 2.72
N VAL A 167 29.68 0.54 1.57
CA VAL A 167 30.45 0.85 0.33
C VAL A 167 31.29 2.09 0.52
N LEU A 168 30.71 3.16 1.08
CA LEU A 168 31.40 4.43 1.24
C LEU A 168 32.53 4.36 2.28
N GLU A 169 32.34 3.63 3.36
CA GLU A 169 33.40 3.37 4.36
C GLU A 169 34.59 2.66 3.72
N ASN A 170 34.36 1.61 2.93
CA ASN A 170 35.41 0.90 2.27
C ASN A 170 36.15 1.79 1.23
N VAL A 171 35.42 2.57 0.44
CA VAL A 171 36.01 3.56 -0.49
C VAL A 171 36.86 4.57 0.27
N THR A 172 36.39 5.07 1.40
CA THR A 172 37.11 6.03 2.22
C THR A 172 38.40 5.43 2.78
N THR A 173 38.37 4.19 3.24
CA THR A 173 39.52 3.44 3.73
C THR A 173 40.58 3.26 2.64
N HIS A 174 40.22 2.97 1.39
CA HIS A 174 41.13 2.87 0.28
C HIS A 174 41.79 4.22 -0.07
N ILE A 175 41.01 5.32 -0.02
CA ILE A 175 41.53 6.67 -0.22
C ILE A 175 42.54 7.04 0.87
N GLU A 176 42.25 6.69 2.14
CA GLU A 176 43.17 6.93 3.26
C GLU A 176 44.49 6.15 3.17
N ARG A 177 44.43 4.97 2.55
CA ARG A 177 45.62 4.18 2.23
C ARG A 177 46.43 4.71 1.04
N GLY A 178 46.02 5.85 0.45
CA GLY A 178 46.74 6.54 -0.63
C GLY A 178 46.32 6.15 -2.05
N SER A 179 45.21 5.43 -2.22
CA SER A 179 44.68 5.11 -3.54
C SER A 179 44.04 6.35 -4.18
N GLU A 180 44.18 6.48 -5.50
CA GLU A 180 43.51 7.52 -6.25
C GLU A 180 41.98 7.36 -6.14
N PRO A 181 41.17 8.43 -5.93
CA PRO A 181 39.72 8.34 -5.62
C PRO A 181 38.93 7.49 -6.62
N LYS A 182 39.27 7.58 -7.91
CA LYS A 182 38.59 6.79 -8.95
C LYS A 182 38.87 5.28 -8.83
N GLN A 183 40.15 4.93 -8.59
CA GLN A 183 40.57 3.54 -8.41
C GLN A 183 40.03 2.98 -7.08
N ALA A 184 40.09 3.78 -6.01
CA ALA A 184 39.54 3.44 -4.71
C ALA A 184 38.06 3.10 -4.82
N ALA A 185 37.25 3.91 -5.52
CA ALA A 185 35.85 3.63 -5.72
C ALA A 185 35.57 2.30 -6.45
N ILE A 186 36.34 2.00 -7.51
CA ILE A 186 36.18 0.74 -8.27
C ILE A 186 36.61 -0.46 -7.45
N HIS A 187 37.77 -0.43 -6.81
CA HIS A 187 38.29 -1.57 -6.05
C HIS A 187 37.45 -1.83 -4.78
N ALA A 188 37.19 -0.79 -4.01
CA ALA A 188 36.41 -0.91 -2.77
C ALA A 188 34.99 -1.41 -3.03
N THR A 189 34.32 -0.92 -4.08
CA THR A 189 32.98 -1.38 -4.43
C THR A 189 32.98 -2.86 -4.83
N ASN A 190 33.97 -3.29 -5.65
CA ASN A 190 34.08 -4.70 -6.03
C ASN A 190 34.36 -5.61 -4.84
N GLU A 191 35.14 -5.17 -3.87
CA GLU A 191 35.49 -5.93 -2.67
C GLU A 191 34.26 -6.24 -1.81
N VAL A 192 33.37 -5.27 -1.64
CA VAL A 192 32.16 -5.44 -0.82
C VAL A 192 30.91 -5.87 -1.61
N ALA A 193 30.98 -5.90 -2.94
CA ALA A 193 29.84 -6.17 -3.81
C ALA A 193 29.14 -7.49 -3.47
N ILE A 194 29.90 -8.57 -3.21
CA ILE A 194 29.32 -9.88 -2.87
C ILE A 194 28.58 -9.82 -1.54
N SER A 195 29.12 -9.09 -0.54
CA SER A 195 28.49 -8.94 0.76
C SER A 195 27.19 -8.15 0.68
N VAL A 196 27.18 -7.06 -0.10
CA VAL A 196 25.97 -6.24 -0.33
C VAL A 196 24.90 -7.03 -1.08
N ILE A 197 25.29 -7.76 -2.14
CA ILE A 197 24.34 -8.63 -2.87
C ILE A 197 23.77 -9.72 -1.95
N ALA A 198 24.59 -10.35 -1.12
CA ALA A 198 24.13 -11.37 -0.19
C ALA A 198 23.17 -10.80 0.87
N SER A 199 23.44 -9.62 1.42
CA SER A 199 22.57 -8.91 2.35
C SER A 199 21.19 -8.63 1.72
N THR A 200 21.18 -8.03 0.53
CA THR A 200 19.95 -7.71 -0.20
C THR A 200 19.16 -8.97 -0.56
N LEU A 201 19.83 -10.05 -1.00
CA LEU A 201 19.18 -11.31 -1.31
C LEU A 201 18.55 -11.96 -0.06
N THR A 202 19.24 -11.89 1.07
CA THR A 202 18.71 -12.38 2.36
C THR A 202 17.45 -11.62 2.75
N MET A 203 17.42 -10.29 2.57
CA MET A 203 16.26 -9.47 2.86
C MET A 203 15.07 -9.83 1.95
N ILE A 204 15.32 -10.02 0.64
CA ILE A 204 14.27 -10.47 -0.30
C ILE A 204 13.70 -11.82 0.13
N CYS A 205 14.55 -12.78 0.50
CA CYS A 205 14.10 -14.09 0.99
C CYS A 205 13.28 -13.95 2.27
N LEU A 206 13.68 -13.08 3.19
CA LEU A 206 12.96 -12.86 4.44
C LEU A 206 11.57 -12.27 4.19
N LEU A 207 11.48 -11.24 3.34
CA LEU A 207 10.20 -10.62 2.97
C LEU A 207 9.27 -11.62 2.27
N TYR A 208 9.81 -12.43 1.37
CA TYR A 208 9.03 -13.46 0.67
C TYR A 208 8.48 -14.52 1.62
N THR A 209 9.28 -14.99 2.59
CA THR A 209 8.83 -15.98 3.57
C THR A 209 7.82 -15.42 4.57
N SER A 210 7.92 -14.13 4.91
CA SER A 210 6.95 -13.45 5.77
C SER A 210 5.58 -13.31 5.10
N ASP A 211 5.56 -12.94 3.81
CA ASP A 211 4.33 -12.83 3.01
C ASP A 211 3.62 -14.19 2.87
N ALA A 212 4.38 -15.26 2.66
CA ALA A 212 3.84 -16.63 2.60
C ALA A 212 3.23 -17.10 3.92
N ALA A 213 3.77 -16.68 5.07
CA ALA A 213 3.22 -17.01 6.39
C ALA A 213 1.89 -16.29 6.66
N ASP A 214 1.78 -15.04 6.24
CA ASP A 214 0.53 -14.25 6.39
C ASP A 214 -0.61 -14.79 5.49
N GLU A 215 -0.30 -15.39 4.34
CA GLU A 215 -1.29 -16.07 3.48
C GLU A 215 -1.82 -17.38 4.11
N GLU A 216 -0.98 -18.13 4.82
CA GLU A 216 -1.37 -19.39 5.47
C GLU A 216 -2.29 -19.16 6.67
N ASP A 217 -2.13 -18.06 7.42
CA ASP A 217 -2.99 -17.69 8.54
C ASP A 217 -4.35 -17.09 8.09
N SER A 218 -4.55 -16.81 6.80
CA SER A 218 -5.77 -16.21 6.24
C SER A 218 -6.78 -17.25 5.71
N VAL A 219 -6.50 -18.55 5.78
CA VAL A 219 -7.36 -19.67 5.39
C VAL A 219 -7.99 -20.30 6.63
#